data_e3d12964a9175040ea56caea8c469bc4
#
_entry.id   e3d12964a9175040ea56caea8c469bc4
#
_cell.length_a   1.000
_cell.length_b   1.000
_cell.length_c   1.000
_cell.angle_alpha   90.00
_cell.angle_beta   90.00
_cell.angle_gamma   90.00
#
_symmetry.space_group_name_H-M   'P 1'
#
loop_
_entity.id
_entity.type
_entity.pdbx_description
1 polymer ?
#
loop_
_entity_poly.entity_id
_entity_poly.type
_entity_poly.pdbx_seq_one_letter_code
_entity_poly.pdbx_strand_id
1 'polypeptide(L)'
;MTGKILITERAKMAFGMNALANKCCGGSPRKLIAGLWYLLIIMSFMYTLTTLFTFASKASAEGFSSLWSSLILVGISVGGTVTMRSFHSSLAIGLFVGAVVGASQLFFLLFLLYQGFANELRQELKPNGQEYFMSIFSLALSVSFIMFATILFFHRGDVLQEAKQTKESSVPTAPPQPTQF
;
A
#
# COMPACT_ATOMS: atom_id res chain seq x y z
N MET A 1 10.77 -32.37 -0.53
CA MET A 1 11.83 -31.44 -1.02
C MET A 1 11.38 -29.99 -1.14
N THR A 2 10.11 -29.68 -1.24
CA THR A 2 9.54 -28.31 -1.45
C THR A 2 9.77 -27.33 -0.29
N GLY A 3 9.82 -27.81 0.96
CA GLY A 3 9.95 -26.94 2.13
C GLY A 3 11.32 -26.23 2.28
N LYS A 4 12.41 -26.85 1.86
CA LYS A 4 13.75 -26.24 1.92
C LYS A 4 13.93 -25.08 0.94
N ILE A 5 13.33 -25.15 -0.24
CA ILE A 5 13.41 -24.12 -1.27
C ILE A 5 12.67 -22.85 -0.81
N LEU A 6 11.49 -23.01 -0.20
CA LEU A 6 10.69 -21.90 0.33
C LEU A 6 11.40 -21.14 1.47
N ILE A 7 12.13 -21.87 2.34
CA ILE A 7 12.89 -21.26 3.44
C ILE A 7 14.09 -20.47 2.91
N THR A 8 14.77 -20.98 1.88
CA THR A 8 15.94 -20.30 1.29
C THR A 8 15.56 -19.03 0.54
N GLU A 9 14.42 -19.04 -0.18
CA GLU A 9 13.90 -17.85 -0.85
C GLU A 9 13.39 -16.80 0.15
N ARG A 10 12.74 -17.21 1.23
CA ARG A 10 12.38 -16.30 2.34
C ARG A 10 13.61 -15.65 2.96
N ALA A 11 14.69 -16.42 3.20
CA ALA A 11 15.92 -15.89 3.76
C ALA A 11 16.62 -14.89 2.84
N LYS A 12 16.63 -15.14 1.53
CA LYS A 12 17.20 -14.21 0.54
C LYS A 12 16.41 -12.90 0.44
N MET A 13 15.08 -12.97 0.41
CA MET A 13 14.24 -11.77 0.38
C MET A 13 14.36 -10.97 1.68
N ALA A 14 14.38 -11.62 2.84
CA ALA A 14 14.60 -10.96 4.12
C ALA A 14 15.98 -10.29 4.19
N PHE A 15 17.03 -10.90 3.64
CA PHE A 15 18.36 -10.32 3.59
C PHE A 15 18.42 -9.07 2.69
N GLY A 16 17.80 -9.11 1.52
CA GLY A 16 17.71 -7.95 0.61
C GLY A 16 16.93 -6.77 1.23
N MET A 17 15.82 -7.06 1.92
CA MET A 17 15.02 -6.03 2.61
C MET A 17 15.76 -5.43 3.82
N ASN A 18 16.49 -6.24 4.59
CA ASN A 18 17.30 -5.73 5.69
C ASN A 18 18.44 -4.83 5.21
N ALA A 19 19.04 -5.14 4.04
CA ALA A 19 20.05 -4.27 3.43
C ALA A 19 19.45 -2.92 3.00
N LEU A 20 18.21 -2.92 2.44
CA LEU A 20 17.48 -1.71 2.08
C LEU A 20 17.07 -0.90 3.33
N ALA A 21 16.59 -1.56 4.38
CA ALA A 21 16.20 -0.95 5.64
C ALA A 21 17.40 -0.28 6.34
N ASN A 22 18.58 -0.92 6.31
CA ASN A 22 19.82 -0.36 6.87
C ASN A 22 20.27 0.88 6.11
N LYS A 23 20.15 0.88 4.77
CA LYS A 23 20.63 1.98 3.92
C LYS A 23 19.72 3.20 3.93
N CYS A 24 18.40 3.01 4.02
CA CYS A 24 17.40 4.10 3.94
C CYS A 24 16.81 4.54 5.28
N CYS A 25 16.69 3.65 6.28
CA CYS A 25 15.88 3.90 7.48
C CYS A 25 16.54 3.52 8.81
N GLY A 26 17.88 3.32 8.85
CA GLY A 26 18.61 3.02 10.09
C GLY A 26 18.22 1.67 10.73
N GLY A 27 17.86 0.67 9.92
CA GLY A 27 17.70 -0.73 10.35
C GLY A 27 16.36 -1.11 10.98
N SER A 28 15.40 -0.20 11.13
CA SER A 28 14.12 -0.56 11.73
C SER A 28 13.05 -0.85 10.66
N PRO A 29 12.48 -2.08 10.61
CA PRO A 29 11.49 -2.47 9.61
C PRO A 29 10.22 -1.61 9.68
N ARG A 30 9.87 -1.10 10.86
CA ARG A 30 8.72 -0.24 11.10
C ARG A 30 8.85 1.12 10.40
N LYS A 31 10.05 1.72 10.42
CA LYS A 31 10.33 2.98 9.69
C LYS A 31 10.25 2.79 8.18
N LEU A 32 10.70 1.63 7.69
CA LEU A 32 10.59 1.28 6.27
C LEU A 32 9.13 1.14 5.83
N ILE A 33 8.30 0.43 6.59
CA ILE A 33 6.85 0.27 6.31
C ILE A 33 6.16 1.65 6.34
N ALA A 34 6.44 2.46 7.35
CA ALA A 34 5.89 3.81 7.44
C ALA A 34 6.34 4.69 6.27
N GLY A 35 7.61 4.66 5.91
CA GLY A 35 8.15 5.42 4.76
C GLY A 35 7.50 5.03 3.44
N LEU A 36 7.35 3.73 3.17
CA LEU A 36 6.66 3.23 1.99
C LEU A 36 5.18 3.62 1.99
N TRP A 37 4.53 3.60 3.15
CA TRP A 37 3.14 4.06 3.27
C TRP A 37 2.98 5.54 2.94
N TYR A 38 3.85 6.40 3.45
CA TYR A 38 3.86 7.83 3.09
C TYR A 38 4.10 8.05 1.60
N LEU A 39 5.02 7.30 1.00
CA LEU A 39 5.28 7.36 -0.44
C LEU A 39 4.02 6.97 -1.25
N LEU A 40 3.32 5.90 -0.84
CA LEU A 40 2.06 5.50 -1.45
C LEU A 40 0.98 6.58 -1.33
N ILE A 41 0.86 7.25 -0.18
CA ILE A 41 -0.07 8.37 0.01
C ILE A 41 0.25 9.52 -0.94
N ILE A 42 1.52 9.89 -1.07
CA ILE A 42 1.95 10.96 -1.99
C ILE A 42 1.62 10.59 -3.44
N MET A 43 1.95 9.37 -3.86
CA MET A 43 1.62 8.87 -5.20
C MET A 43 0.10 8.86 -5.43
N SER A 44 -0.69 8.40 -4.46
CA SER A 44 -2.15 8.41 -4.53
C SER A 44 -2.72 9.81 -4.65
N PHE A 45 -2.16 10.77 -3.94
CA PHE A 45 -2.55 12.17 -4.01
C PHE A 45 -2.26 12.76 -5.39
N MET A 46 -1.06 12.53 -5.94
CA MET A 46 -0.70 12.98 -7.29
C MET A 46 -1.61 12.35 -8.35
N TYR A 47 -1.92 11.06 -8.23
CA TYR A 47 -2.88 10.40 -9.11
C TYR A 47 -4.27 11.05 -9.04
N THR A 48 -4.78 11.30 -7.83
CA THR A 48 -6.08 11.95 -7.61
C THR A 48 -6.14 13.34 -8.25
N LEU A 49 -5.09 14.15 -8.13
CA LEU A 49 -5.01 15.45 -8.80
C LEU A 49 -5.10 15.29 -10.32
N THR A 50 -4.35 14.35 -10.89
CA THR A 50 -4.36 14.11 -12.34
C THR A 50 -5.74 13.64 -12.81
N THR A 51 -6.44 12.77 -12.02
CA THR A 51 -7.80 12.32 -12.36
C THR A 51 -8.82 13.45 -12.33
N LEU A 52 -8.70 14.41 -11.41
CA LEU A 52 -9.58 15.58 -11.36
C LEU A 52 -9.42 16.45 -12.61
N PHE A 53 -8.18 16.67 -13.08
CA PHE A 53 -7.94 17.36 -14.35
C PHE A 53 -8.53 16.62 -15.55
N THR A 54 -8.39 15.30 -15.60
CA THR A 54 -8.96 14.44 -16.65
C THR A 54 -10.47 14.53 -16.66
N PHE A 55 -11.11 14.43 -15.49
CA PHE A 55 -12.55 14.53 -15.36
C PHE A 55 -13.09 15.90 -15.80
N ALA A 56 -12.41 16.97 -15.44
CA ALA A 56 -12.79 18.32 -15.83
C ALA A 56 -12.68 18.57 -17.35
N SER A 57 -11.76 17.90 -18.04
CA SER A 57 -11.51 18.05 -19.48
C SER A 57 -12.35 17.10 -20.35
N LYS A 58 -12.75 15.95 -19.83
CA LYS A 58 -13.46 14.89 -20.58
C LYS A 58 -14.66 14.39 -19.79
N ALA A 59 -15.87 14.84 -20.13
CA ALA A 59 -17.13 14.32 -19.58
C ALA A 59 -17.50 12.98 -20.23
N SER A 60 -16.64 11.96 -20.15
CA SER A 60 -16.81 10.65 -20.79
C SER A 60 -16.73 9.51 -19.77
N ALA A 61 -16.97 8.28 -20.21
CA ALA A 61 -16.81 7.07 -19.41
C ALA A 61 -15.39 6.94 -18.79
N GLU A 62 -14.37 7.48 -19.48
CA GLU A 62 -12.99 7.56 -18.99
C GLU A 62 -12.88 8.45 -17.73
N GLY A 63 -13.55 9.63 -17.75
CA GLY A 63 -13.58 10.53 -16.60
C GLY A 63 -14.26 9.90 -15.40
N PHE A 64 -15.35 9.16 -15.58
CA PHE A 64 -16.02 8.45 -14.51
C PHE A 64 -15.15 7.34 -13.91
N SER A 65 -14.49 6.53 -14.74
CA SER A 65 -13.59 5.46 -14.30
C SER A 65 -12.42 6.03 -13.48
N SER A 66 -11.85 7.16 -13.91
CA SER A 66 -10.76 7.83 -13.19
C SER A 66 -11.21 8.38 -11.83
N LEU A 67 -12.40 9.01 -11.78
CA LEU A 67 -12.97 9.52 -10.53
C LEU A 67 -13.23 8.38 -9.54
N TRP A 68 -13.83 7.27 -10.01
CA TRP A 68 -14.12 6.11 -9.16
C TRP A 68 -12.85 5.49 -8.57
N SER A 69 -11.81 5.34 -9.38
CA SER A 69 -10.51 4.83 -8.91
C SER A 69 -9.85 5.75 -7.89
N SER A 70 -10.01 7.07 -8.04
CA SER A 70 -9.49 8.03 -7.05
C SER A 70 -10.22 7.95 -5.71
N LEU A 71 -11.53 7.73 -5.71
CA LEU A 71 -12.30 7.50 -4.48
C LEU A 71 -11.84 6.25 -3.73
N ILE A 72 -11.57 5.17 -4.47
CA ILE A 72 -11.02 3.94 -3.88
C ILE A 72 -9.64 4.20 -3.26
N LEU A 73 -8.77 4.96 -3.93
CA LEU A 73 -7.46 5.34 -3.40
C LEU A 73 -7.57 6.14 -2.11
N VAL A 74 -8.44 7.13 -2.06
CA VAL A 74 -8.69 7.92 -0.86
C VAL A 74 -9.20 7.02 0.26
N GLY A 75 -10.15 6.13 -0.03
CA GLY A 75 -10.68 5.15 0.93
C GLY A 75 -9.59 4.24 1.51
N ILE A 76 -8.70 3.72 0.67
CA ILE A 76 -7.57 2.88 1.11
C ILE A 76 -6.56 3.70 1.92
N SER A 77 -6.26 4.93 1.52
CA SER A 77 -5.30 5.80 2.23
C SER A 77 -5.80 6.16 3.62
N VAL A 78 -7.07 6.52 3.75
CA VAL A 78 -7.70 6.80 5.05
C VAL A 78 -7.84 5.52 5.88
N GLY A 79 -8.41 4.46 5.29
CA GLY A 79 -8.59 3.17 5.96
C GLY A 79 -7.28 2.55 6.43
N GLY A 80 -6.24 2.61 5.62
CA GLY A 80 -4.91 2.13 5.98
C GLY A 80 -4.26 2.92 7.11
N THR A 81 -4.40 4.25 7.08
CA THR A 81 -3.89 5.12 8.15
C THR A 81 -4.59 4.82 9.47
N VAL A 82 -5.92 4.66 9.45
CA VAL A 82 -6.71 4.29 10.63
C VAL A 82 -6.32 2.89 11.13
N THR A 83 -6.17 1.92 10.22
CA THR A 83 -5.79 0.54 10.57
C THR A 83 -4.41 0.49 11.22
N MET A 84 -3.43 1.20 10.67
CA MET A 84 -2.07 1.24 11.23
C MET A 84 -2.02 1.96 12.59
N ARG A 85 -2.92 2.92 12.84
CA ARG A 85 -2.92 3.71 14.07
C ARG A 85 -3.75 3.09 15.20
N SER A 86 -4.92 2.52 14.88
CA SER A 86 -5.92 2.12 15.86
C SER A 86 -6.10 0.60 15.99
N PHE A 87 -5.99 -0.14 14.90
CA PHE A 87 -6.32 -1.56 14.88
C PHE A 87 -5.07 -2.44 14.83
N HIS A 88 -4.69 -2.98 15.99
CA HIS A 88 -3.58 -3.92 16.13
C HIS A 88 -4.05 -5.40 16.11
N SER A 89 -5.24 -5.68 15.57
CA SER A 89 -5.73 -7.05 15.45
C SER A 89 -5.19 -7.73 14.18
N SER A 90 -4.88 -9.02 14.29
CA SER A 90 -4.42 -9.83 13.14
C SER A 90 -5.42 -9.83 11.98
N LEU A 91 -6.72 -9.77 12.29
CA LEU A 91 -7.79 -9.73 11.30
C LEU A 91 -7.80 -8.41 10.54
N ALA A 92 -7.66 -7.27 11.24
CA ALA A 92 -7.64 -5.96 10.59
C ALA A 92 -6.43 -5.81 9.65
N ILE A 93 -5.26 -6.29 10.06
CA ILE A 93 -4.06 -6.30 9.21
C ILE A 93 -4.27 -7.20 7.99
N GLY A 94 -4.86 -8.38 8.17
CA GLY A 94 -5.15 -9.30 7.06
C GLY A 94 -6.14 -8.70 6.04
N LEU A 95 -7.21 -8.07 6.53
CA LEU A 95 -8.19 -7.39 5.68
C LEU A 95 -7.56 -6.22 4.93
N PHE A 96 -6.72 -5.44 5.60
CA PHE A 96 -6.00 -4.33 4.97
C PHE A 96 -5.04 -4.82 3.87
N VAL A 97 -4.26 -5.88 4.12
CA VAL A 97 -3.41 -6.49 3.09
C VAL A 97 -4.24 -6.96 1.90
N GLY A 98 -5.39 -7.59 2.14
CA GLY A 98 -6.32 -8.00 1.09
C GLY A 98 -6.83 -6.82 0.27
N ALA A 99 -7.19 -5.71 0.91
CA ALA A 99 -7.63 -4.48 0.24
C ALA A 99 -6.51 -3.87 -0.63
N VAL A 100 -5.27 -3.85 -0.12
CA VAL A 100 -4.10 -3.35 -0.88
C VAL A 100 -3.80 -4.22 -2.09
N VAL A 101 -3.89 -5.55 -1.96
CA VAL A 101 -3.74 -6.48 -3.10
C VAL A 101 -4.86 -6.28 -4.12
N GLY A 102 -6.10 -6.14 -3.68
CA GLY A 102 -7.25 -5.84 -4.55
C GLY A 102 -7.06 -4.51 -5.30
N ALA A 103 -6.58 -3.46 -4.62
CA ALA A 103 -6.23 -2.19 -5.26
C ALA A 103 -5.14 -2.35 -6.31
N SER A 104 -4.09 -3.12 -6.02
CA SER A 104 -3.04 -3.37 -6.98
C SER A 104 -3.56 -4.00 -8.28
N GLN A 105 -4.45 -4.99 -8.18
CA GLN A 105 -5.10 -5.60 -9.34
C GLN A 105 -5.98 -4.62 -10.10
N LEU A 106 -6.75 -3.78 -9.38
CA LEU A 106 -7.55 -2.72 -9.98
C LEU A 106 -6.68 -1.76 -10.80
N PHE A 107 -5.56 -1.28 -10.24
CA PHE A 107 -4.65 -0.38 -10.94
C PHE A 107 -3.92 -1.04 -12.12
N PHE A 108 -3.68 -2.34 -12.04
CA PHE A 108 -3.18 -3.09 -13.20
C PHE A 108 -4.21 -3.16 -14.33
N LEU A 109 -5.49 -3.38 -14.02
CA LEU A 109 -6.56 -3.33 -15.01
C LEU A 109 -6.72 -1.93 -15.63
N LEU A 110 -6.63 -0.87 -14.80
CA LEU A 110 -6.66 0.51 -15.28
C LEU A 110 -5.48 0.81 -16.22
N PHE A 111 -4.29 0.29 -15.92
CA PHE A 111 -3.15 0.36 -16.83
C PHE A 111 -3.48 -0.20 -18.20
N LEU A 112 -4.04 -1.43 -18.28
CA LEU A 112 -4.42 -2.06 -19.55
C LEU A 112 -5.49 -1.26 -20.28
N LEU A 113 -6.47 -0.73 -19.56
CA LEU A 113 -7.57 0.06 -20.10
C LEU A 113 -7.06 1.37 -20.70
N TYR A 114 -6.21 2.12 -19.99
CA TYR A 114 -5.63 3.36 -20.51
C TYR A 114 -4.66 3.12 -21.67
N GLN A 115 -3.96 1.99 -21.69
CA GLN A 115 -3.16 1.58 -22.85
C GLN A 115 -4.04 1.33 -24.09
N GLY A 116 -5.20 0.71 -23.90
CA GLY A 116 -6.18 0.52 -24.97
C GLY A 116 -6.61 1.87 -25.57
N PHE A 117 -7.06 2.79 -24.73
CA PHE A 117 -7.47 4.14 -25.15
C PHE A 117 -6.35 4.94 -25.81
N ALA A 118 -5.14 4.87 -25.29
CA ALA A 118 -3.98 5.55 -25.89
C ALA A 118 -3.67 5.01 -27.30
N ASN A 119 -3.83 3.70 -27.52
CA ASN A 119 -3.63 3.08 -28.83
C ASN A 119 -4.73 3.45 -29.83
N GLU A 120 -6.00 3.51 -29.41
CA GLU A 120 -7.11 3.98 -30.27
C GLU A 120 -6.88 5.43 -30.72
N LEU A 121 -6.57 6.34 -29.79
CA LEU A 121 -6.29 7.75 -30.11
C LEU A 121 -5.09 7.89 -31.05
N ARG A 122 -4.07 7.05 -30.89
CA ARG A 122 -2.92 7.03 -31.78
C ARG A 122 -3.29 6.64 -33.21
N GLN A 123 -4.21 5.69 -33.38
CA GLN A 123 -4.70 5.30 -34.71
C GLN A 123 -5.50 6.43 -35.36
N GLU A 124 -6.23 7.22 -34.57
CA GLU A 124 -6.99 8.38 -35.05
C GLU A 124 -6.14 9.64 -35.23
N LEU A 125 -4.81 9.58 -35.07
CA LEU A 125 -3.87 10.70 -35.13
C LEU A 125 -4.21 11.84 -34.15
N LYS A 126 -4.86 11.52 -33.03
CA LYS A 126 -5.18 12.46 -31.97
C LYS A 126 -4.11 12.49 -30.87
N PRO A 127 -3.96 13.58 -30.10
CA PRO A 127 -3.02 13.64 -28.99
C PRO A 127 -3.43 12.61 -27.90
N ASN A 128 -2.53 11.69 -27.56
CA ASN A 128 -2.74 10.59 -26.61
C ASN A 128 -1.83 10.67 -25.37
N GLY A 129 -1.18 11.81 -25.16
CA GLY A 129 -0.18 11.96 -24.09
C GLY A 129 -0.76 11.80 -22.69
N GLN A 130 -2.02 12.20 -22.49
CA GLN A 130 -2.68 12.12 -21.19
C GLN A 130 -3.02 10.67 -20.81
N GLU A 131 -3.57 9.89 -21.73
CA GLU A 131 -3.92 8.48 -21.54
C GLU A 131 -2.67 7.64 -21.30
N TYR A 132 -1.60 7.93 -22.04
CA TYR A 132 -0.32 7.27 -21.86
C TYR A 132 0.28 7.56 -20.47
N PHE A 133 0.22 8.81 -20.03
CA PHE A 133 0.67 9.20 -18.69
C PHE A 133 -0.13 8.50 -17.60
N MET A 134 -1.46 8.48 -17.70
CA MET A 134 -2.34 7.78 -16.75
C MET A 134 -2.07 6.28 -16.71
N SER A 135 -1.79 5.68 -17.86
CA SER A 135 -1.40 4.28 -17.97
C SER A 135 -0.13 3.99 -17.16
N ILE A 136 0.96 4.70 -17.43
CA ILE A 136 2.23 4.49 -16.72
C ILE A 136 2.06 4.71 -15.21
N PHE A 137 1.31 5.74 -14.83
CA PHE A 137 1.08 6.06 -13.42
C PHE A 137 0.27 4.97 -12.71
N SER A 138 -0.74 4.39 -13.38
CA SER A 138 -1.52 3.25 -12.86
C SER A 138 -0.64 2.02 -12.67
N LEU A 139 0.28 1.74 -13.61
CA LEU A 139 1.24 0.65 -13.48
C LEU A 139 2.17 0.87 -12.28
N ALA A 140 2.70 2.08 -12.12
CA ALA A 140 3.58 2.42 -11.00
C ALA A 140 2.88 2.24 -9.64
N LEU A 141 1.60 2.66 -9.54
CA LEU A 141 0.78 2.43 -8.35
C LEU A 141 0.55 0.94 -8.09
N SER A 142 0.20 0.17 -9.12
CA SER A 142 0.01 -1.27 -9.01
C SER A 142 1.25 -1.98 -8.44
N VAL A 143 2.41 -1.71 -9.00
CA VAL A 143 3.69 -2.29 -8.54
C VAL A 143 3.99 -1.85 -7.10
N SER A 144 3.79 -0.58 -6.78
CA SER A 144 4.04 -0.04 -5.44
C SER A 144 3.13 -0.68 -4.39
N PHE A 145 1.85 -0.92 -4.70
CA PHE A 145 0.92 -1.61 -3.81
C PHE A 145 1.30 -3.08 -3.60
N ILE A 146 1.72 -3.81 -4.66
CA ILE A 146 2.21 -5.20 -4.50
C ILE A 146 3.46 -5.24 -3.62
N MET A 147 4.42 -4.37 -3.84
CA MET A 147 5.63 -4.29 -3.02
C MET A 147 5.28 -4.03 -1.56
N PHE A 148 4.41 -3.05 -1.29
CA PHE A 148 3.96 -2.73 0.06
C PHE A 148 3.23 -3.90 0.72
N ALA A 149 2.29 -4.55 0.03
CA ALA A 149 1.57 -5.72 0.54
C ALA A 149 2.51 -6.88 0.88
N THR A 150 3.51 -7.12 0.03
CA THR A 150 4.53 -8.16 0.24
C THR A 150 5.35 -7.87 1.50
N ILE A 151 5.84 -6.65 1.66
CA ILE A 151 6.64 -6.25 2.83
C ILE A 151 5.80 -6.36 4.11
N LEU A 152 4.56 -5.87 4.08
CA LEU A 152 3.66 -5.94 5.22
C LEU A 152 3.32 -7.38 5.60
N PHE A 153 3.13 -8.27 4.62
CA PHE A 153 2.88 -9.68 4.85
C PHE A 153 4.07 -10.37 5.54
N PHE A 154 5.29 -10.10 5.11
CA PHE A 154 6.49 -10.70 5.70
C PHE A 154 6.77 -10.19 7.12
N HIS A 155 6.52 -8.90 7.40
CA HIS A 155 6.75 -8.29 8.72
C HIS A 155 5.52 -8.28 9.63
N ARG A 156 4.45 -8.98 9.24
CA ARG A 156 3.22 -9.08 10.05
C ARG A 156 3.47 -9.55 11.49
N GLY A 157 4.38 -10.52 11.68
CA GLY A 157 4.75 -11.04 12.99
C GLY A 157 5.35 -9.98 13.91
N ASP A 158 6.28 -9.21 13.40
CA ASP A 158 7.00 -8.18 14.14
C ASP A 158 6.06 -7.04 14.58
N VAL A 159 5.16 -6.62 13.67
CA VAL A 159 4.15 -5.58 13.95
C VAL A 159 3.17 -6.01 15.06
N LEU A 160 2.78 -7.30 15.10
CA LEU A 160 1.86 -7.83 16.10
C LEU A 160 2.51 -8.01 17.48
N GLN A 161 3.77 -8.39 17.54
CA GLN A 161 4.50 -8.61 18.81
C GLN A 161 4.76 -7.28 19.54
N GLU A 162 5.19 -6.25 18.83
CA GLU A 162 5.40 -4.93 19.42
C GLU A 162 4.10 -4.30 19.96
N ALA A 163 2.98 -4.52 19.26
CA ALA A 163 1.67 -4.02 19.72
C ALA A 163 1.22 -4.67 21.05
N LYS A 164 1.59 -5.93 21.30
CA LYS A 164 1.36 -6.60 22.60
C LYS A 164 2.23 -6.01 23.71
N GLN A 165 3.52 -5.78 23.44
CA GLN A 165 4.44 -5.21 24.42
C GLN A 165 4.04 -3.78 24.86
N THR A 166 3.58 -2.95 23.93
CA THR A 166 3.12 -1.60 24.23
C THR A 166 1.87 -1.60 25.12
N LYS A 167 0.97 -2.57 24.96
CA LYS A 167 -0.21 -2.74 25.83
C LYS A 167 0.17 -3.22 27.22
N GLU A 168 1.13 -4.11 27.34
CA GLU A 168 1.58 -4.65 28.63
C GLU A 168 2.33 -3.61 29.45
N SER A 169 3.11 -2.72 28.81
CA SER A 169 3.78 -1.59 29.45
C SER A 169 2.84 -0.49 29.91
N SER A 170 1.63 -0.39 29.35
CA SER A 170 0.65 0.63 29.70
C SER A 170 -0.36 0.22 30.79
N VAL A 171 -0.29 -1.00 31.29
CA VAL A 171 -1.08 -1.42 32.46
C VAL A 171 -0.46 -0.79 33.70
N PRO A 172 -1.17 0.13 34.40
CA PRO A 172 -0.67 0.68 35.66
C PRO A 172 -0.44 -0.46 36.64
N THR A 173 0.78 -0.56 37.16
CA THR A 173 1.10 -1.51 38.24
C THR A 173 0.12 -1.23 39.38
N ALA A 174 -0.74 -2.20 39.69
CA ALA A 174 -1.69 -2.11 40.79
C ALA A 174 -0.91 -1.71 42.05
N PRO A 175 -1.41 -0.76 42.90
CA PRO A 175 -0.75 -0.38 44.11
C PRO A 175 -0.58 -1.63 45.00
N PRO A 176 0.55 -1.74 45.72
CA PRO A 176 0.81 -2.90 46.57
C PRO A 176 -0.30 -3.00 47.62
N GLN A 177 -0.93 -4.16 47.69
CA GLN A 177 -1.96 -4.43 48.71
C GLN A 177 -1.33 -4.24 50.09
N PRO A 178 -2.01 -3.52 51.02
CA PRO A 178 -1.52 -3.39 52.37
C PRO A 178 -1.50 -4.77 53.02
N THR A 179 -0.34 -5.20 53.46
CA THR A 179 -0.14 -6.37 54.30
C THR A 179 -0.95 -6.20 55.56
N GLN A 180 -2.04 -6.91 55.71
CA GLN A 180 -2.76 -7.03 56.96
C GLN A 180 -1.88 -7.82 57.96
N PHE A 181 -1.45 -7.15 58.99
CA PHE A 181 -0.88 -7.75 60.20
C PHE A 181 -2.00 -8.17 61.13
#